data_a3ab58dea2a965d447bb2c0a2b72095a
#
_entry.id   a3ab58dea2a965d447bb2c0a2b72095a
#
_cell.length_a   1.000
_cell.length_b   1.000
_cell.length_c   1.000
_cell.angle_alpha   90.00
_cell.angle_beta   90.00
_cell.angle_gamma   90.00
#
_symmetry.space_group_name_H-M   'P 1'
#
loop_
_entity.id
_entity.type
_entity.pdbx_description
1 polymer ?
#
loop_
_entity_poly.entity_id
_entity_poly.type
_entity_poly.pdbx_seq_one_letter_code
_entity_poly.pdbx_strand_id
1 'polypeptide(L)'
;MTASPEPATPTPSPTLPPVPQEIDFAALHEENPEIFSWIKVDGTQIDYPVLCRVGDDAYYHTHTVKGKKAVAGSIYIQAGWNKQDWSDFHTVIYGHNMRNGSMFANLHKFEKKKFFDEHDTIVIYTPEKKLTYTIFAAYKRDDAHMMKKYDYATEQGRQAFIDDIYTHEGNF
;
A
#
# COMPACT_ATOMS: atom_id res chain seq x y z
N MET A 1 28.14 55.91 1.44
CA MET A 1 27.91 54.78 2.37
C MET A 1 26.55 54.25 2.04
N THR A 2 26.50 53.22 1.24
CA THR A 2 25.23 52.55 0.82
C THR A 2 25.03 51.35 1.71
N ALA A 3 23.97 51.37 2.51
CA ALA A 3 23.57 50.23 3.35
C ALA A 3 23.07 49.08 2.49
N SER A 4 23.64 47.90 2.70
CA SER A 4 23.19 46.63 2.10
C SER A 4 21.87 46.19 2.73
N PRO A 5 20.86 45.71 1.96
CA PRO A 5 19.63 45.21 2.58
C PRO A 5 19.88 43.89 3.29
N GLU A 6 19.33 43.79 4.49
CA GLU A 6 19.31 42.60 5.36
C GLU A 6 18.48 41.47 4.72
N PRO A 7 18.90 40.19 4.75
CA PRO A 7 18.15 39.11 4.19
C PRO A 7 16.88 38.86 5.00
N ALA A 8 15.73 38.84 4.30
CA ALA A 8 14.42 38.57 4.89
C ALA A 8 14.34 37.14 5.48
N THR A 9 13.97 37.06 6.75
CA THR A 9 13.68 35.79 7.46
C THR A 9 12.51 35.07 6.77
N PRO A 10 12.63 33.79 6.45
CA PRO A 10 11.51 33.04 5.83
C PRO A 10 10.35 32.96 6.82
N THR A 11 9.18 33.42 6.39
CA THR A 11 7.93 33.28 7.12
C THR A 11 7.58 31.79 7.22
N PRO A 12 7.26 31.23 8.39
CA PRO A 12 6.87 29.84 8.51
C PRO A 12 5.57 29.60 7.72
N SER A 13 5.60 28.60 6.86
CA SER A 13 4.41 28.11 6.15
C SER A 13 3.32 27.72 7.16
N PRO A 14 2.05 28.03 6.90
CA PRO A 14 0.97 27.65 7.82
C PRO A 14 0.91 26.11 7.90
N THR A 15 1.15 25.57 9.10
CA THR A 15 0.94 24.17 9.42
C THR A 15 -0.56 23.94 9.40
N LEU A 16 -1.05 23.14 8.44
CA LEU A 16 -2.44 22.69 8.43
C LEU A 16 -2.73 21.92 9.73
N PRO A 17 -3.93 22.07 10.33
CA PRO A 17 -4.30 21.29 11.50
C PRO A 17 -4.22 19.79 11.19
N PRO A 18 -3.78 18.96 12.15
CA PRO A 18 -3.71 17.52 11.94
C PRO A 18 -5.10 16.97 11.59
N VAL A 19 -5.19 16.22 10.50
CA VAL A 19 -6.40 15.48 10.13
C VAL A 19 -6.67 14.48 11.26
N PRO A 20 -7.90 14.39 11.79
CA PRO A 20 -8.24 13.36 12.77
C PRO A 20 -7.83 11.99 12.23
N GLN A 21 -6.91 11.31 12.89
CA GLN A 21 -6.47 9.98 12.46
C GLN A 21 -7.51 8.95 12.90
N GLU A 22 -8.07 8.23 11.94
CA GLU A 22 -8.97 7.10 12.19
C GLU A 22 -8.24 5.89 12.79
N ILE A 23 -6.90 5.84 12.67
CA ILE A 23 -6.03 4.74 13.11
C ILE A 23 -5.03 5.27 14.14
N ASP A 24 -4.97 4.66 15.31
CA ASP A 24 -4.00 4.98 16.36
C ASP A 24 -2.68 4.28 16.10
N PHE A 25 -1.81 4.92 15.33
CA PHE A 25 -0.48 4.39 15.02
C PHE A 25 0.45 4.34 16.24
N ALA A 26 0.24 5.18 17.26
CA ALA A 26 1.04 5.11 18.48
C ALA A 26 0.80 3.78 19.22
N ALA A 27 -0.46 3.40 19.41
CA ALA A 27 -0.82 2.11 20.01
C ALA A 27 -0.38 0.92 19.14
N LEU A 28 -0.49 1.04 17.81
CA LEU A 28 -0.03 -0.01 16.90
C LEU A 28 1.50 -0.22 16.95
N HIS A 29 2.27 0.85 17.09
CA HIS A 29 3.73 0.77 17.19
C HIS A 29 4.20 0.19 18.54
N GLU A 30 3.41 0.35 19.61
CA GLU A 30 3.66 -0.36 20.88
C GLU A 30 3.52 -1.88 20.71
N GLU A 31 2.56 -2.32 19.87
CA GLU A 31 2.36 -3.74 19.56
C GLU A 31 3.44 -4.26 18.59
N ASN A 32 3.70 -3.54 17.51
CA ASN A 32 4.72 -3.89 16.50
C ASN A 32 5.18 -2.63 15.72
N PRO A 33 6.42 -2.16 15.94
CA PRO A 33 6.94 -0.98 15.24
C PRO A 33 7.15 -1.17 13.72
N GLU A 34 7.02 -2.39 13.19
CA GLU A 34 7.09 -2.68 11.76
C GLU A 34 5.75 -2.45 11.03
N ILE A 35 4.69 -2.07 11.75
CA ILE A 35 3.44 -1.58 11.15
C ILE A 35 3.69 -0.15 10.67
N PHE A 36 3.75 0.07 9.36
CA PHE A 36 4.03 1.40 8.82
C PHE A 36 2.80 2.05 8.17
N SER A 37 1.75 1.28 7.92
CA SER A 37 0.48 1.77 7.37
C SER A 37 -0.67 0.83 7.67
N TRP A 38 -1.89 1.22 7.25
CA TRP A 38 -3.13 0.46 7.40
C TRP A 38 -3.90 0.52 6.09
N ILE A 39 -4.43 -0.62 5.63
CA ILE A 39 -5.21 -0.72 4.39
C ILE A 39 -6.69 -1.00 4.68
N LYS A 40 -7.57 -0.26 3.98
CA LYS A 40 -9.00 -0.58 3.87
C LYS A 40 -9.40 -0.64 2.41
N VAL A 41 -10.21 -1.65 2.05
CA VAL A 41 -10.76 -1.81 0.71
C VAL A 41 -12.28 -1.79 0.77
N ASP A 42 -12.88 -0.84 0.07
CA ASP A 42 -14.33 -0.64 0.08
C ASP A 42 -15.12 -1.88 -0.32
N GLY A 43 -16.29 -2.08 0.30
CA GLY A 43 -17.16 -3.24 0.07
C GLY A 43 -16.61 -4.59 0.55
N THR A 44 -15.43 -4.62 1.17
CA THR A 44 -14.76 -5.85 1.63
C THR A 44 -14.56 -5.88 3.15
N GLN A 45 -14.02 -6.99 3.66
CA GLN A 45 -13.55 -7.11 5.04
C GLN A 45 -12.04 -6.83 5.17
N ILE A 46 -11.41 -6.30 4.12
CA ILE A 46 -9.99 -5.94 4.16
C ILE A 46 -9.85 -4.64 4.94
N ASP A 47 -9.38 -4.79 6.17
CA ASP A 47 -9.17 -3.74 7.17
C ASP A 47 -8.02 -4.20 8.09
N TYR A 48 -6.76 -4.00 7.63
CA TYR A 48 -5.58 -4.63 8.21
C TYR A 48 -4.40 -3.67 8.31
N PRO A 49 -3.51 -3.87 9.32
CA PRO A 49 -2.18 -3.26 9.31
C PRO A 49 -1.35 -3.79 8.15
N VAL A 50 -0.53 -2.93 7.56
CA VAL A 50 0.47 -3.27 6.56
C VAL A 50 1.85 -3.19 7.20
N LEU A 51 2.61 -4.28 7.11
CA LEU A 51 3.90 -4.44 7.76
C LEU A 51 5.05 -4.45 6.75
N CYS A 52 6.23 -4.07 7.24
CA CYS A 52 7.44 -4.13 6.45
C CYS A 52 8.63 -4.48 7.33
N ARG A 53 9.32 -5.58 7.04
CA ARG A 53 10.55 -5.96 7.73
C ARG A 53 11.77 -5.73 6.86
N VAL A 54 12.67 -4.87 7.30
CA VAL A 54 13.95 -4.66 6.61
C VAL A 54 14.85 -5.87 6.85
N GLY A 55 15.41 -6.41 5.75
CA GLY A 55 16.34 -7.55 5.79
C GLY A 55 15.69 -8.94 5.76
N ASP A 56 14.35 -9.04 5.80
CA ASP A 56 13.62 -10.30 5.62
C ASP A 56 12.27 -10.06 4.94
N ASP A 57 12.28 -9.98 3.64
CA ASP A 57 11.11 -9.71 2.79
C ASP A 57 10.02 -10.79 2.86
N ALA A 58 10.36 -12.00 3.32
CA ALA A 58 9.44 -13.13 3.41
C ALA A 58 8.85 -13.36 4.80
N TYR A 59 9.33 -12.65 5.82
CA TYR A 59 8.94 -12.90 7.21
C TYR A 59 7.42 -12.90 7.41
N TYR A 60 6.75 -11.85 6.99
CA TYR A 60 5.30 -11.70 7.20
C TYR A 60 4.44 -12.58 6.29
N HIS A 61 5.03 -13.28 5.33
CA HIS A 61 4.33 -14.34 4.59
C HIS A 61 3.82 -15.44 5.54
N THR A 62 4.54 -15.73 6.62
CA THR A 62 4.22 -16.83 7.56
C THR A 62 4.16 -16.40 9.03
N HIS A 63 4.18 -15.09 9.32
CA HIS A 63 4.14 -14.57 10.69
C HIS A 63 3.02 -13.52 10.84
N THR A 64 2.32 -13.62 11.98
CA THR A 64 1.31 -12.62 12.37
C THR A 64 1.96 -11.31 12.77
N VAL A 65 1.14 -10.26 12.95
CA VAL A 65 1.55 -8.97 13.54
C VAL A 65 2.34 -9.16 14.84
N LYS A 66 1.97 -10.14 15.68
CA LYS A 66 2.66 -10.46 16.96
C LYS A 66 3.89 -11.35 16.80
N GLY A 67 4.38 -11.57 15.60
CA GLY A 67 5.56 -12.39 15.33
C GLY A 67 5.36 -13.90 15.53
N LYS A 68 4.12 -14.39 15.65
CA LYS A 68 3.83 -15.82 15.77
C LYS A 68 3.68 -16.46 14.40
N LYS A 69 4.24 -17.66 14.20
CA LYS A 69 4.02 -18.42 12.97
C LYS A 69 2.54 -18.73 12.75
N ALA A 70 2.03 -18.45 11.57
CA ALA A 70 0.67 -18.73 11.17
C ALA A 70 0.57 -18.83 9.63
N VAL A 71 -0.27 -19.73 9.14
CA VAL A 71 -0.50 -19.93 7.70
C VAL A 71 -1.06 -18.65 7.04
N ALA A 72 -1.86 -17.88 7.77
CA ALA A 72 -2.44 -16.63 7.26
C ALA A 72 -1.40 -15.51 7.08
N GLY A 73 -0.26 -15.57 7.78
CA GLY A 73 0.72 -14.50 7.76
C GLY A 73 0.13 -13.16 8.19
N SER A 74 0.58 -12.10 7.53
CA SER A 74 0.08 -10.73 7.65
C SER A 74 -0.03 -10.09 6.27
N ILE A 75 -0.60 -8.89 6.20
CA ILE A 75 -0.52 -8.03 5.02
C ILE A 75 0.80 -7.25 5.09
N TYR A 76 1.59 -7.28 4.03
CA TYR A 76 2.94 -6.73 4.07
C TYR A 76 3.44 -6.25 2.70
N ILE A 77 4.51 -5.45 2.72
CA ILE A 77 5.33 -5.14 1.55
C ILE A 77 6.75 -5.70 1.76
N GLN A 78 7.50 -5.80 0.67
CA GLN A 78 8.89 -6.22 0.67
C GLN A 78 9.83 -5.01 0.67
N ALA A 79 10.61 -4.83 1.74
CA ALA A 79 11.53 -3.69 1.91
C ALA A 79 12.64 -3.63 0.84
N GLY A 80 13.04 -4.78 0.31
CA GLY A 80 14.03 -4.85 -0.78
C GLY A 80 13.53 -4.32 -2.12
N TRP A 81 12.21 -4.08 -2.27
CA TRP A 81 11.58 -3.66 -3.53
C TRP A 81 10.79 -2.37 -3.42
N ASN A 82 10.20 -2.09 -2.27
CA ASN A 82 9.35 -0.92 -2.08
C ASN A 82 9.73 -0.12 -0.84
N LYS A 83 9.55 1.19 -0.93
CA LYS A 83 9.71 2.13 0.17
C LYS A 83 8.47 2.14 1.07
N GLN A 84 8.66 2.49 2.32
CA GLN A 84 7.57 2.59 3.31
C GLN A 84 6.83 3.94 3.29
N ASP A 85 7.26 4.89 2.44
CA ASP A 85 6.70 6.24 2.35
C ASP A 85 5.65 6.41 1.25
N TRP A 86 5.34 5.34 0.51
CA TRP A 86 4.40 5.32 -0.61
C TRP A 86 4.80 6.25 -1.78
N SER A 87 6.10 6.53 -1.94
CA SER A 87 6.63 7.38 -3.01
C SER A 87 6.98 6.63 -4.30
N ASP A 88 6.96 5.30 -4.27
CA ASP A 88 7.25 4.49 -5.46
C ASP A 88 6.14 4.63 -6.51
N PHE A 89 6.49 4.53 -7.79
CA PHE A 89 5.52 4.43 -8.87
C PHE A 89 4.61 3.20 -8.72
N HIS A 90 5.15 2.10 -8.24
CA HIS A 90 4.44 0.84 -8.06
C HIS A 90 4.83 0.19 -6.72
N THR A 91 3.85 0.01 -5.84
CA THR A 91 4.02 -0.68 -4.56
C THR A 91 3.21 -1.97 -4.56
N VAL A 92 3.86 -3.10 -4.28
CA VAL A 92 3.19 -4.40 -4.19
C VAL A 92 2.88 -4.72 -2.73
N ILE A 93 1.60 -4.87 -2.42
CA ILE A 93 1.13 -5.32 -1.11
C ILE A 93 0.75 -6.80 -1.22
N TYR A 94 1.30 -7.62 -0.35
CA TYR A 94 1.07 -9.07 -0.31
C TYR A 94 0.10 -9.45 0.80
N GLY A 95 -0.69 -10.48 0.56
CA GLY A 95 -1.59 -11.08 1.54
C GLY A 95 -2.13 -12.41 1.03
N HIS A 96 -2.33 -13.37 1.94
CA HIS A 96 -2.86 -14.68 1.60
C HIS A 96 -4.32 -14.63 1.13
N ASN A 97 -4.67 -15.55 0.24
CA ASN A 97 -6.05 -15.87 -0.13
C ASN A 97 -6.56 -17.01 0.78
N MET A 98 -7.18 -16.66 1.91
CA MET A 98 -7.59 -17.63 2.91
C MET A 98 -9.00 -18.20 2.65
N ARG A 99 -9.18 -19.51 2.80
CA ARG A 99 -10.49 -20.18 2.60
C ARG A 99 -11.60 -19.67 3.54
N ASN A 100 -11.24 -19.15 4.69
CA ASN A 100 -12.19 -18.58 5.65
C ASN A 100 -12.60 -17.13 5.32
N GLY A 101 -12.18 -16.58 4.19
CA GLY A 101 -12.51 -15.24 3.73
C GLY A 101 -11.64 -14.12 4.33
N SER A 102 -10.66 -14.45 5.19
CA SER A 102 -9.74 -13.45 5.76
C SER A 102 -8.62 -13.08 4.79
N MET A 103 -7.79 -12.13 5.21
CA MET A 103 -6.68 -11.57 4.47
C MET A 103 -7.17 -11.00 3.12
N PHE A 104 -6.54 -11.33 2.00
CA PHE A 104 -6.93 -10.83 0.67
C PHE A 104 -7.97 -11.69 -0.07
N ALA A 105 -8.57 -12.69 0.59
CA ALA A 105 -9.60 -13.52 -0.02
C ALA A 105 -10.82 -12.72 -0.55
N ASN A 106 -11.14 -11.59 0.08
CA ASN A 106 -12.25 -10.73 -0.37
C ASN A 106 -11.95 -10.01 -1.70
N LEU A 107 -10.71 -9.96 -2.20
CA LEU A 107 -10.41 -9.42 -3.53
C LEU A 107 -11.11 -10.19 -4.65
N HIS A 108 -11.46 -11.48 -4.45
CA HIS A 108 -12.28 -12.24 -5.40
C HIS A 108 -13.67 -11.65 -5.67
N LYS A 109 -14.19 -10.77 -4.80
CA LYS A 109 -15.44 -10.06 -5.08
C LYS A 109 -15.35 -9.20 -6.33
N PHE A 110 -14.15 -8.66 -6.63
CA PHE A 110 -13.88 -7.83 -7.79
C PHE A 110 -13.89 -8.60 -9.13
N GLU A 111 -13.96 -9.93 -9.12
CA GLU A 111 -14.22 -10.74 -10.31
C GLU A 111 -15.63 -10.49 -10.88
N LYS A 112 -16.56 -10.01 -10.04
CA LYS A 112 -17.91 -9.64 -10.44
C LYS A 112 -17.93 -8.19 -10.91
N LYS A 113 -18.22 -7.96 -12.19
CA LYS A 113 -18.26 -6.61 -12.80
C LYS A 113 -19.10 -5.62 -12.00
N LYS A 114 -20.29 -6.04 -11.56
CA LYS A 114 -21.16 -5.17 -10.72
C LYS A 114 -20.46 -4.72 -9.44
N PHE A 115 -19.79 -5.63 -8.74
CA PHE A 115 -19.06 -5.30 -7.50
C PHE A 115 -17.88 -4.36 -7.78
N PHE A 116 -17.13 -4.63 -8.85
CA PHE A 116 -16.03 -3.78 -9.31
C PHE A 116 -16.50 -2.35 -9.60
N ASP A 117 -17.66 -2.20 -10.27
CA ASP A 117 -18.22 -0.89 -10.64
C ASP A 117 -18.79 -0.10 -9.44
N GLU A 118 -19.23 -0.81 -8.38
CA GLU A 118 -19.82 -0.21 -7.18
C GLU A 118 -18.78 0.11 -6.09
N HIS A 119 -17.59 -0.52 -6.13
CA HIS A 119 -16.56 -0.45 -5.08
C HIS A 119 -15.19 -0.23 -5.71
N ASP A 120 -14.80 1.01 -5.87
CA ASP A 120 -13.59 1.41 -6.59
C ASP A 120 -12.47 1.96 -5.71
N THR A 121 -12.62 1.91 -4.38
CA THR A 121 -11.74 2.66 -3.49
C THR A 121 -10.88 1.78 -2.58
N ILE A 122 -9.58 2.07 -2.57
CA ILE A 122 -8.64 1.60 -1.55
C ILE A 122 -8.15 2.82 -0.75
N VAL A 123 -8.18 2.71 0.57
CA VAL A 123 -7.64 3.73 1.47
C VAL A 123 -6.42 3.17 2.19
N ILE A 124 -5.33 3.91 2.15
CA ILE A 124 -4.12 3.66 2.93
C ILE A 124 -3.97 4.79 3.95
N TYR A 125 -3.92 4.42 5.22
CA TYR A 125 -3.58 5.33 6.30
C TYR A 125 -2.10 5.16 6.65
N THR A 126 -1.43 6.26 6.90
CA THR A 126 -0.08 6.32 7.48
C THR A 126 -0.12 7.19 8.72
N PRO A 127 0.94 7.22 9.56
CA PRO A 127 1.00 8.14 10.69
C PRO A 127 0.76 9.61 10.33
N GLU A 128 1.03 10.00 9.08
CA GLU A 128 1.07 11.40 8.64
C GLU A 128 -0.08 11.77 7.71
N LYS A 129 -0.61 10.81 6.94
CA LYS A 129 -1.55 11.10 5.84
C LYS A 129 -2.50 9.95 5.56
N LYS A 130 -3.62 10.29 4.92
CA LYS A 130 -4.58 9.36 4.31
C LYS A 130 -4.41 9.44 2.79
N LEU A 131 -4.16 8.31 2.15
CA LEU A 131 -4.06 8.17 0.70
C LEU A 131 -5.30 7.44 0.19
N THR A 132 -5.91 7.94 -0.86
CA THR A 132 -7.06 7.30 -1.51
C THR A 132 -6.67 6.93 -2.94
N TYR A 133 -6.86 5.66 -3.27
CA TYR A 133 -6.58 5.09 -4.58
C TYR A 133 -7.87 4.62 -5.22
N THR A 134 -7.99 4.83 -6.54
CA THR A 134 -9.07 4.26 -7.34
C THR A 134 -8.63 2.92 -7.93
N ILE A 135 -9.46 1.90 -7.76
CA ILE A 135 -9.27 0.59 -8.39
C ILE A 135 -9.64 0.72 -9.86
N PHE A 136 -8.67 0.62 -10.74
CA PHE A 136 -8.91 0.71 -12.19
C PHE A 136 -8.80 -0.65 -12.90
N ALA A 137 -8.30 -1.70 -12.21
CA ALA A 137 -8.17 -3.03 -12.76
C ALA A 137 -8.28 -4.11 -11.69
N ALA A 138 -8.98 -5.20 -12.00
CA ALA A 138 -9.02 -6.42 -11.19
C ALA A 138 -8.94 -7.63 -12.13
N TYR A 139 -7.82 -8.36 -12.09
CA TYR A 139 -7.54 -9.47 -13.00
C TYR A 139 -6.71 -10.55 -12.33
N LYS A 140 -6.73 -11.75 -12.90
CA LYS A 140 -5.87 -12.86 -12.47
C LYS A 140 -4.55 -12.82 -13.21
N ARG A 141 -3.49 -13.15 -12.49
CA ARG A 141 -2.15 -13.21 -13.02
C ARG A 141 -1.42 -14.44 -12.48
N ASP A 142 -0.33 -14.81 -13.15
CA ASP A 142 0.64 -15.79 -12.64
C ASP A 142 1.36 -15.24 -11.37
N ASP A 143 2.14 -16.09 -10.72
CA ASP A 143 2.91 -15.77 -9.51
C ASP A 143 4.27 -15.12 -9.81
N ALA A 144 4.51 -14.67 -11.05
CA ALA A 144 5.74 -13.99 -11.41
C ALA A 144 5.94 -12.71 -10.58
N HIS A 145 7.16 -12.54 -10.06
CA HIS A 145 7.48 -11.40 -9.21
C HIS A 145 7.47 -10.10 -10.02
N MET A 146 6.42 -9.29 -9.86
CA MET A 146 6.14 -8.12 -10.69
C MET A 146 7.28 -7.10 -10.68
N MET A 147 7.93 -6.89 -9.51
CA MET A 147 9.02 -5.93 -9.37
C MET A 147 10.27 -6.30 -10.17
N LYS A 148 10.39 -7.57 -10.63
CA LYS A 148 11.50 -8.04 -11.48
C LYS A 148 11.20 -7.95 -12.97
N LYS A 149 9.93 -7.80 -13.35
CA LYS A 149 9.50 -7.88 -14.76
C LYS A 149 9.71 -6.57 -15.51
N TYR A 150 9.59 -5.43 -14.82
CA TYR A 150 9.61 -4.10 -15.45
C TYR A 150 10.64 -3.19 -14.77
N ASP A 151 11.21 -2.27 -15.53
CA ASP A 151 12.05 -1.19 -14.99
C ASP A 151 11.18 0.02 -14.64
N TYR A 152 10.68 0.05 -13.41
CA TYR A 152 9.82 1.13 -12.91
C TYR A 152 10.55 2.48 -12.75
N ALA A 153 11.88 2.51 -12.86
CA ALA A 153 12.64 3.76 -12.83
C ALA A 153 12.49 4.56 -14.14
N THR A 154 12.23 3.86 -15.26
CA THR A 154 12.09 4.48 -16.58
C THR A 154 10.62 4.68 -16.96
N GLU A 155 10.34 5.70 -17.78
CA GLU A 155 9.00 5.94 -18.34
C GLU A 155 8.57 4.76 -19.23
N GLN A 156 9.47 4.25 -20.06
CA GLN A 156 9.20 3.11 -20.94
C GLN A 156 8.85 1.85 -20.15
N GLY A 157 9.54 1.55 -19.06
CA GLY A 157 9.23 0.39 -18.22
C GLY A 157 7.91 0.55 -17.47
N ARG A 158 7.58 1.75 -17.00
CA ARG A 158 6.27 2.06 -16.42
C ARG A 158 5.13 1.90 -17.42
N GLN A 159 5.32 2.39 -18.67
CA GLN A 159 4.34 2.23 -19.72
C GLN A 159 4.15 0.76 -20.09
N ALA A 160 5.23 -0.01 -20.22
CA ALA A 160 5.16 -1.45 -20.49
C ALA A 160 4.39 -2.22 -19.40
N PHE A 161 4.53 -1.83 -18.13
CA PHE A 161 3.73 -2.39 -17.05
C PHE A 161 2.24 -2.07 -17.20
N ILE A 162 1.89 -0.82 -17.50
CA ILE A 162 0.50 -0.40 -17.70
C ILE A 162 -0.12 -1.13 -18.90
N ASP A 163 0.61 -1.24 -20.01
CA ASP A 163 0.14 -1.94 -21.21
C ASP A 163 -0.11 -3.43 -20.92
N ASP A 164 0.78 -4.08 -20.14
CA ASP A 164 0.63 -5.49 -19.75
C ASP A 164 -0.65 -5.72 -18.93
N ILE A 165 -1.05 -4.79 -18.05
CA ILE A 165 -2.29 -4.89 -17.26
C ILE A 165 -3.49 -5.15 -18.19
N TYR A 166 -3.61 -4.38 -19.26
CA TYR A 166 -4.74 -4.45 -20.20
C TYR A 166 -4.69 -5.66 -21.16
N THR A 167 -3.63 -6.49 -21.11
CA THR A 167 -3.58 -7.77 -21.86
C THR A 167 -4.27 -8.92 -21.12
N HIS A 168 -4.58 -8.75 -19.83
CA HIS A 168 -5.18 -9.79 -19.01
C HIS A 168 -6.72 -9.78 -19.08
N GLU A 169 -7.33 -10.95 -18.88
CA GLU A 169 -8.78 -11.03 -18.69
C GLU A 169 -9.15 -10.56 -17.29
N GLY A 170 -10.06 -9.57 -17.19
CA GLY A 170 -10.48 -9.00 -15.92
C GLY A 170 -11.51 -7.90 -16.06
N ASN A 171 -11.72 -7.16 -14.98
CA ASN A 171 -12.56 -5.95 -14.95
C ASN A 171 -11.67 -4.70 -14.98
N PHE A 172 -12.08 -3.72 -15.80
CA PHE A 172 -11.40 -2.45 -16.05
C PHE A 172 -12.39 -1.31 -16.06
#